data_60d634abc9e92e83c50cde6b7ac1000d
#
_entry.id   60d634abc9e92e83c50cde6b7ac1000d
#
_cell.length_a   1.000
_cell.length_b   1.000
_cell.length_c   1.000
_cell.angle_alpha   90.00
_cell.angle_beta   90.00
_cell.angle_gamma   90.00
#
_symmetry.space_group_name_H-M   'P 1'
#
loop_
_entity.id
_entity.type
_entity.pdbx_description
1 polymer ?
#
loop_
_entity_poly.entity_id
_entity_poly.type
_entity_poly.pdbx_seq_one_letter_code
_entity_poly.pdbx_strand_id
1 'polypeptide(L)'
;AGGDQIATVVSPHATLEEMYLAGRIARALGSDNIDFRLRQQDFRADAQRAGAAPWLGLPLADLSNVEAALIVGGFLRKDAPLVAQRLRYAARNGAEVYSVNVTSDDSLIKHAGMIYTAPGQLVAALAGVVRAAAEIKGVQASSLASLGNAGELERLTLRQCIAEITQ
;
A
#
# COMPACT_ATOMS: atom_id res chain seq x y z
N ALA A 1 -20.63 -7.54 -33.19
CA ALA A 1 -20.30 -6.54 -32.19
C ALA A 1 -18.96 -5.95 -32.57
N GLY A 2 -18.78 -4.63 -32.50
CA GLY A 2 -17.50 -3.99 -32.74
C GLY A 2 -16.55 -4.23 -31.56
N GLY A 3 -15.25 -4.09 -31.78
CA GLY A 3 -14.22 -4.25 -30.73
C GLY A 3 -14.45 -3.33 -29.52
N ASP A 4 -15.03 -2.16 -29.74
CA ASP A 4 -15.42 -1.17 -28.73
C ASP A 4 -16.47 -1.68 -27.72
N GLN A 5 -17.23 -2.72 -28.09
CA GLN A 5 -18.23 -3.37 -27.24
C GLN A 5 -17.67 -4.55 -26.43
N ILE A 6 -16.39 -4.86 -26.59
CA ILE A 6 -15.71 -5.92 -25.87
C ILE A 6 -14.88 -5.31 -24.74
N ALA A 7 -15.04 -5.78 -23.50
CA ALA A 7 -14.19 -5.45 -22.39
C ALA A 7 -13.57 -6.72 -21.81
N THR A 8 -12.27 -6.64 -21.47
CA THR A 8 -11.54 -7.74 -20.87
C THR A 8 -11.09 -7.32 -19.48
N VAL A 9 -11.55 -8.03 -18.46
CA VAL A 9 -11.12 -7.83 -17.08
C VAL A 9 -10.38 -9.08 -16.62
N VAL A 10 -9.14 -8.92 -16.21
CA VAL A 10 -8.28 -10.02 -15.78
C VAL A 10 -8.11 -9.98 -14.26
N SER A 11 -8.14 -11.14 -13.62
CA SER A 11 -7.88 -11.22 -12.18
C SER A 11 -6.46 -10.74 -11.86
N PRO A 12 -6.24 -9.95 -10.78
CA PRO A 12 -4.89 -9.60 -10.32
C PRO A 12 -4.10 -10.82 -9.82
N HIS A 13 -4.75 -11.97 -9.61
CA HIS A 13 -4.12 -13.23 -9.25
C HIS A 13 -3.82 -14.14 -10.46
N ALA A 14 -4.14 -13.69 -11.67
CA ALA A 14 -3.78 -14.41 -12.89
C ALA A 14 -2.26 -14.43 -13.10
N THR A 15 -1.76 -15.46 -13.77
CA THR A 15 -0.35 -15.52 -14.11
C THR A 15 0.03 -14.44 -15.14
N LEU A 16 1.31 -14.14 -15.27
CA LEU A 16 1.80 -13.18 -16.23
C LEU A 16 1.44 -13.57 -17.68
N GLU A 17 1.51 -14.87 -17.96
CA GLU A 17 1.17 -15.46 -19.25
C GLU A 17 -0.31 -15.28 -19.57
N GLU A 18 -1.20 -15.54 -18.59
CA GLU A 18 -2.64 -15.33 -18.73
C GLU A 18 -2.98 -13.86 -18.99
N MET A 19 -2.37 -12.94 -18.24
CA MET A 19 -2.56 -11.50 -18.45
C MET A 19 -2.08 -11.07 -19.85
N TYR A 20 -0.92 -11.56 -20.29
CA TYR A 20 -0.38 -11.26 -21.60
C TYR A 20 -1.30 -11.79 -22.72
N LEU A 21 -1.73 -13.06 -22.63
CA LEU A 21 -2.61 -13.67 -23.63
C LEU A 21 -3.97 -12.98 -23.67
N ALA A 22 -4.55 -12.66 -22.53
CA ALA A 22 -5.82 -11.92 -22.46
C ALA A 22 -5.73 -10.57 -23.17
N GLY A 23 -4.64 -9.82 -22.94
CA GLY A 23 -4.36 -8.57 -23.63
C GLY A 23 -4.19 -8.74 -25.14
N ARG A 24 -3.50 -9.81 -25.57
CA ARG A 24 -3.34 -10.14 -27.00
C ARG A 24 -4.66 -10.48 -27.68
N ILE A 25 -5.50 -11.27 -27.02
CA ILE A 25 -6.83 -11.66 -27.54
C ILE A 25 -7.72 -10.42 -27.66
N ALA A 26 -7.79 -9.58 -26.63
CA ALA A 26 -8.62 -8.37 -26.68
C ALA A 26 -8.24 -7.48 -27.85
N ARG A 27 -6.94 -7.19 -28.03
CA ARG A 27 -6.45 -6.36 -29.16
C ARG A 27 -6.69 -7.01 -30.51
N ALA A 28 -6.57 -8.34 -30.62
CA ALA A 28 -6.88 -9.06 -31.87
C ALA A 28 -8.38 -8.96 -32.22
N LEU A 29 -9.25 -8.78 -31.25
CA LEU A 29 -10.68 -8.53 -31.42
C LEU A 29 -11.00 -7.04 -31.64
N GLY A 30 -9.98 -6.18 -31.71
CA GLY A 30 -10.14 -4.74 -31.94
C GLY A 30 -10.53 -3.95 -30.69
N SER A 31 -10.26 -4.48 -29.48
CA SER A 31 -10.57 -3.81 -28.23
C SER A 31 -9.31 -3.42 -27.46
N ASP A 32 -9.27 -2.17 -26.98
CA ASP A 32 -8.29 -1.67 -26.01
C ASP A 32 -8.90 -1.55 -24.59
N ASN A 33 -10.14 -1.99 -24.39
CA ASN A 33 -10.82 -1.99 -23.10
C ASN A 33 -10.32 -3.17 -22.25
N ILE A 34 -9.12 -3.02 -21.69
CA ILE A 34 -8.44 -4.04 -20.89
C ILE A 34 -8.14 -3.46 -19.51
N ASP A 35 -8.61 -4.12 -18.46
CA ASP A 35 -8.27 -3.74 -17.08
C ASP A 35 -8.14 -4.97 -16.17
N PHE A 36 -7.51 -4.80 -15.02
CA PHE A 36 -7.40 -5.79 -13.95
C PHE A 36 -7.94 -5.25 -12.61
N ARG A 37 -8.40 -4.01 -12.59
CA ARG A 37 -8.85 -3.31 -11.39
C ARG A 37 -10.36 -3.28 -11.33
N LEU A 38 -10.92 -3.95 -10.34
CA LEU A 38 -12.38 -3.98 -10.12
C LEU A 38 -12.85 -2.86 -9.18
N ARG A 39 -11.91 -2.15 -8.52
CA ARG A 39 -12.24 -1.07 -7.58
C ARG A 39 -11.94 0.28 -8.21
N GLN A 40 -12.76 1.26 -7.87
CA GLN A 40 -12.49 2.65 -8.23
C GLN A 40 -11.19 3.11 -7.57
N GLN A 41 -10.26 3.61 -8.35
CA GLN A 41 -8.93 4.06 -7.91
C GLN A 41 -8.58 5.40 -8.55
N ASP A 42 -7.60 6.08 -7.99
CA ASP A 42 -6.99 7.26 -8.58
C ASP A 42 -5.89 6.83 -9.57
N PHE A 43 -6.15 7.04 -10.86
CA PHE A 43 -5.24 6.65 -11.95
C PHE A 43 -4.24 7.75 -12.34
N ARG A 44 -4.27 8.91 -11.72
CA ARG A 44 -3.40 10.05 -12.08
C ARG A 44 -1.92 9.73 -12.01
N ALA A 45 -1.52 8.84 -11.12
CA ALA A 45 -0.14 8.42 -10.96
C ALA A 45 0.32 7.38 -12.01
N ASP A 46 -0.59 6.71 -12.71
CA ASP A 46 -0.24 5.63 -13.65
C ASP A 46 0.58 6.16 -14.84
N ALA A 47 0.21 7.32 -15.37
CA ALA A 47 0.94 7.96 -16.48
C ALA A 47 2.35 8.41 -16.08
N GLN A 48 2.59 8.69 -14.80
CA GLN A 48 3.88 9.17 -14.30
C GLN A 48 4.90 8.04 -14.11
N ARG A 49 4.45 6.79 -14.06
CA ARG A 49 5.31 5.61 -13.83
C ARG A 49 6.04 5.13 -15.08
N ALA A 50 5.81 5.74 -16.23
CA ALA A 50 6.49 5.43 -17.50
C ALA A 50 6.60 3.92 -17.82
N GLY A 51 5.55 3.15 -17.48
CA GLY A 51 5.53 1.70 -17.70
C GLY A 51 6.31 0.87 -16.66
N ALA A 52 6.91 1.48 -15.65
CA ALA A 52 7.57 0.74 -14.58
C ALA A 52 6.53 0.07 -13.67
N ALA A 53 6.65 -1.24 -13.47
CA ALA A 53 5.84 -1.97 -12.52
C ALA A 53 6.22 -1.56 -11.08
N PRO A 54 5.24 -1.26 -10.21
CA PRO A 54 5.54 -1.06 -8.80
C PRO A 54 6.04 -2.38 -8.20
N TRP A 55 7.10 -2.31 -7.44
CA TRP A 55 7.63 -3.46 -6.72
C TRP A 55 7.98 -3.06 -5.28
N LEU A 56 8.12 -4.05 -4.40
CA LEU A 56 8.29 -3.83 -2.97
C LEU A 56 9.62 -3.15 -2.59
N GLY A 57 10.60 -3.10 -3.49
CA GLY A 57 11.92 -2.55 -3.25
C GLY A 57 12.93 -3.56 -2.70
N LEU A 58 12.47 -4.75 -2.28
CA LEU A 58 13.28 -5.84 -1.78
C LEU A 58 12.64 -7.20 -2.15
N PRO A 59 13.42 -8.29 -2.22
CA PRO A 59 12.90 -9.63 -2.39
C PRO A 59 11.95 -10.03 -1.27
N LEU A 60 10.92 -10.81 -1.58
CA LEU A 60 9.93 -11.26 -0.58
C LEU A 60 10.60 -12.02 0.59
N ALA A 61 11.67 -12.76 0.33
CA ALA A 61 12.41 -13.48 1.36
C ALA A 61 13.03 -12.54 2.41
N ASP A 62 13.49 -11.37 2.00
CA ASP A 62 14.19 -10.39 2.84
C ASP A 62 13.24 -9.66 3.80
N LEU A 63 11.92 -9.70 3.55
CA LEU A 63 10.93 -9.22 4.50
C LEU A 63 11.02 -9.87 5.89
N SER A 64 11.63 -11.03 5.99
CA SER A 64 11.88 -11.69 7.27
C SER A 64 12.97 -11.02 8.12
N ASN A 65 13.78 -10.17 7.50
CA ASN A 65 14.95 -9.52 8.09
C ASN A 65 14.79 -8.00 8.23
N VAL A 66 13.59 -7.47 7.96
CA VAL A 66 13.34 -6.03 8.14
C VAL A 66 13.35 -5.68 9.62
N GLU A 67 13.85 -4.50 9.96
CA GLU A 67 13.86 -3.96 11.32
C GLU A 67 12.54 -3.25 11.65
N ALA A 68 11.95 -2.59 10.65
CA ALA A 68 10.65 -1.93 10.78
C ALA A 68 9.79 -2.07 9.53
N ALA A 69 8.46 -2.04 9.69
CA ALA A 69 7.51 -2.05 8.60
C ALA A 69 6.26 -1.22 8.92
N LEU A 70 5.74 -0.51 7.92
CA LEU A 70 4.48 0.21 8.01
C LEU A 70 3.46 -0.42 7.03
N ILE A 71 2.37 -0.95 7.56
CA ILE A 71 1.25 -1.50 6.79
C ILE A 71 0.19 -0.42 6.63
N VAL A 72 -0.22 -0.15 5.39
CA VAL A 72 -1.19 0.90 5.09
C VAL A 72 -2.37 0.33 4.34
N GLY A 73 -3.57 0.42 4.92
CA GLY A 73 -4.86 0.12 4.28
C GLY A 73 -5.06 -1.31 3.81
N GLY A 74 -4.12 -2.22 4.09
CA GLY A 74 -4.16 -3.61 3.64
C GLY A 74 -4.52 -4.58 4.77
N PHE A 75 -5.25 -5.64 4.43
CA PHE A 75 -5.43 -6.78 5.32
C PHE A 75 -4.54 -7.95 4.86
N LEU A 76 -3.26 -7.84 5.17
CA LEU A 76 -2.21 -8.72 4.64
C LEU A 76 -2.49 -10.21 4.84
N ARG A 77 -3.18 -10.59 5.93
CA ARG A 77 -3.53 -11.99 6.19
C ARG A 77 -4.37 -12.60 5.07
N LYS A 78 -5.21 -11.79 4.40
CA LYS A 78 -6.06 -12.22 3.27
C LYS A 78 -5.50 -11.77 1.92
N ASP A 79 -5.03 -10.53 1.84
CA ASP A 79 -4.62 -9.93 0.58
C ASP A 79 -3.26 -10.44 0.10
N ALA A 80 -2.31 -10.66 1.05
CA ALA A 80 -0.94 -11.08 0.75
C ALA A 80 -0.38 -11.98 1.87
N PRO A 81 -0.86 -13.23 2.01
CA PRO A 81 -0.54 -14.09 3.15
C PRO A 81 0.95 -14.42 3.29
N LEU A 82 1.71 -14.48 2.21
CA LEU A 82 3.15 -14.69 2.26
C LEU A 82 3.89 -13.48 2.83
N VAL A 83 3.46 -12.26 2.50
CA VAL A 83 3.96 -11.03 3.11
C VAL A 83 3.64 -11.02 4.60
N ALA A 84 2.38 -11.33 4.97
CA ALA A 84 1.96 -11.41 6.36
C ALA A 84 2.80 -12.41 7.17
N GLN A 85 3.09 -13.58 6.61
CA GLN A 85 3.93 -14.60 7.24
C GLN A 85 5.35 -14.07 7.50
N ARG A 86 5.96 -13.41 6.53
CA ARG A 86 7.32 -12.86 6.65
C ARG A 86 7.41 -11.76 7.69
N LEU A 87 6.46 -10.81 7.66
CA LEU A 87 6.41 -9.75 8.66
C LEU A 87 6.10 -10.28 10.06
N ARG A 88 5.27 -11.33 10.18
CA ARG A 88 5.03 -12.00 11.46
C ARG A 88 6.32 -12.63 12.01
N TYR A 89 7.13 -13.22 11.15
CA TYR A 89 8.43 -13.77 11.54
C TYR A 89 9.38 -12.65 11.99
N ALA A 90 9.50 -11.58 11.21
CA ALA A 90 10.31 -10.42 11.57
C ALA A 90 9.88 -9.81 12.92
N ALA A 91 8.56 -9.61 13.13
CA ALA A 91 8.03 -9.07 14.39
C ALA A 91 8.32 -9.96 15.61
N ARG A 92 8.38 -11.28 15.43
CA ARG A 92 8.77 -12.22 16.49
C ARG A 92 10.26 -12.11 16.84
N ASN A 93 11.07 -11.69 15.87
CA ASN A 93 12.51 -11.49 16.02
C ASN A 93 12.89 -10.04 16.41
N GLY A 94 11.91 -9.23 16.78
CA GLY A 94 12.15 -7.89 17.30
C GLY A 94 11.87 -6.75 16.33
N ALA A 95 11.45 -7.03 15.09
CA ALA A 95 11.08 -5.97 14.16
C ALA A 95 9.82 -5.21 14.64
N GLU A 96 9.81 -3.92 14.43
CA GLU A 96 8.72 -3.05 14.77
C GLU A 96 7.74 -2.93 13.60
N VAL A 97 6.52 -3.46 13.76
CA VAL A 97 5.49 -3.41 12.73
C VAL A 97 4.39 -2.45 13.15
N TYR A 98 4.18 -1.43 12.35
CA TYR A 98 3.13 -0.42 12.53
C TYR A 98 2.03 -0.61 11.49
N SER A 99 0.82 -0.16 11.81
CA SER A 99 -0.31 -0.21 10.88
C SER A 99 -1.14 1.06 10.93
N VAL A 100 -1.49 1.58 9.75
CA VAL A 100 -2.53 2.60 9.56
C VAL A 100 -3.65 1.98 8.73
N ASN A 101 -4.80 1.72 9.35
CA ASN A 101 -5.88 0.99 8.69
C ASN A 101 -7.25 1.54 9.05
N VAL A 102 -8.25 1.15 8.27
CA VAL A 102 -9.68 1.47 8.50
C VAL A 102 -10.40 0.42 9.32
N THR A 103 -9.80 -0.75 9.51
CA THR A 103 -10.37 -1.89 10.26
C THR A 103 -9.40 -2.39 11.31
N SER A 104 -9.95 -2.97 12.38
CA SER A 104 -9.21 -3.58 13.49
C SER A 104 -9.06 -5.09 13.36
N ASP A 105 -8.98 -5.61 12.13
CA ASP A 105 -8.87 -7.04 11.89
C ASP A 105 -7.60 -7.65 12.49
N ASP A 106 -7.74 -8.87 13.01
CA ASP A 106 -6.61 -9.63 13.53
C ASP A 106 -5.67 -10.08 12.40
N SER A 107 -4.55 -9.39 12.26
CA SER A 107 -3.50 -9.69 11.29
C SER A 107 -2.63 -10.87 11.68
N LEU A 108 -2.70 -11.34 12.93
CA LEU A 108 -1.78 -12.31 13.55
C LEU A 108 -0.31 -11.81 13.60
N ILE A 109 -0.06 -10.53 13.37
CA ILE A 109 1.25 -9.89 13.48
C ILE A 109 1.26 -9.10 14.79
N LYS A 110 2.31 -9.20 15.58
CA LYS A 110 2.51 -8.33 16.74
C LYS A 110 2.83 -6.92 16.21
N HIS A 111 1.92 -5.98 16.44
CA HIS A 111 2.13 -4.59 16.08
C HIS A 111 2.76 -3.83 17.25
N ALA A 112 3.75 -2.99 16.95
CA ALA A 112 4.32 -2.00 17.86
C ALA A 112 3.35 -0.82 18.06
N GLY A 113 2.60 -0.44 17.00
CA GLY A 113 1.54 0.56 17.06
C GLY A 113 0.53 0.42 15.94
N MET A 114 -0.71 0.83 16.21
CA MET A 114 -1.82 0.77 15.27
C MET A 114 -2.62 2.07 15.30
N ILE A 115 -2.90 2.61 14.12
CA ILE A 115 -3.74 3.80 13.93
C ILE A 115 -4.97 3.37 13.14
N TYR A 116 -6.13 3.60 13.72
CA TYR A 116 -7.41 3.38 13.05
C TYR A 116 -7.98 4.70 12.58
N THR A 117 -8.41 4.76 11.34
CA THR A 117 -8.95 5.96 10.73
C THR A 117 -10.19 5.64 9.89
N ALA A 118 -11.08 6.60 9.71
CA ALA A 118 -12.20 6.42 8.80
C ALA A 118 -11.69 6.26 7.35
N PRO A 119 -12.42 5.51 6.48
CA PRO A 119 -11.97 5.24 5.12
C PRO A 119 -11.58 6.50 4.32
N GLY A 120 -12.32 7.58 4.45
CA GLY A 120 -12.03 8.85 3.78
C GLY A 120 -10.86 9.64 4.40
N GLN A 121 -10.34 9.24 5.55
CA GLN A 121 -9.28 9.93 6.28
C GLN A 121 -7.90 9.26 6.14
N LEU A 122 -7.80 8.13 5.45
CA LEU A 122 -6.55 7.38 5.32
C LEU A 122 -5.42 8.22 4.70
N VAL A 123 -5.73 9.01 3.67
CA VAL A 123 -4.75 9.91 3.03
C VAL A 123 -4.28 11.01 3.99
N ALA A 124 -5.20 11.58 4.77
CA ALA A 124 -4.86 12.60 5.77
C ALA A 124 -4.00 12.02 6.90
N ALA A 125 -4.30 10.81 7.37
CA ALA A 125 -3.49 10.08 8.35
C ALA A 125 -2.08 9.83 7.83
N LEU A 126 -1.93 9.35 6.60
CA LEU A 126 -0.60 9.17 5.97
C LEU A 126 0.16 10.48 5.81
N ALA A 127 -0.51 11.56 5.41
CA ALA A 127 0.10 12.88 5.34
C ALA A 127 0.60 13.33 6.73
N GLY A 128 -0.12 12.96 7.80
CA GLY A 128 0.30 13.16 9.19
C GLY A 128 1.58 12.41 9.52
N VAL A 129 1.69 11.13 9.12
CA VAL A 129 2.90 10.30 9.29
C VAL A 129 4.11 10.98 8.62
N VAL A 130 3.94 11.37 7.35
CA VAL A 130 5.05 11.98 6.58
C VAL A 130 5.47 13.33 7.17
N ARG A 131 4.50 14.15 7.68
CA ARG A 131 4.84 15.41 8.36
C ARG A 131 5.64 15.16 9.63
N ALA A 132 5.21 14.22 10.46
CA ALA A 132 5.92 13.89 11.70
C ALA A 132 7.35 13.38 11.40
N ALA A 133 7.51 12.55 10.38
CA ALA A 133 8.83 12.08 9.93
C ALA A 133 9.71 13.24 9.42
N ALA A 134 9.13 14.19 8.67
CA ALA A 134 9.82 15.36 8.18
C ALA A 134 10.27 16.29 9.32
N GLU A 135 9.41 16.50 10.32
CA GLU A 135 9.75 17.29 11.52
C GLU A 135 10.94 16.66 12.30
N ILE A 136 10.94 15.34 12.50
CA ILE A 136 12.04 14.62 13.18
C ILE A 136 13.34 14.74 12.40
N LYS A 137 13.28 14.65 11.07
CA LYS A 137 14.46 14.77 10.19
C LYS A 137 14.85 16.22 9.86
N GLY A 138 14.13 17.22 10.34
CA GLY A 138 14.37 18.63 10.04
C GLY A 138 14.18 19.01 8.56
N VAL A 139 13.36 18.26 7.82
CA VAL A 139 13.06 18.47 6.39
C VAL A 139 11.69 19.11 6.23
N GLN A 140 11.56 20.03 5.28
CA GLN A 140 10.26 20.66 4.98
C GLN A 140 9.39 19.80 4.09
N ALA A 141 8.19 19.43 4.56
CA ALA A 141 7.19 18.69 3.80
C ALA A 141 6.15 19.62 3.13
N SER A 142 6.61 20.65 2.41
CA SER A 142 5.75 21.70 1.83
C SER A 142 4.69 21.18 0.87
N SER A 143 4.97 20.12 0.13
CA SER A 143 4.02 19.47 -0.80
C SER A 143 2.80 18.84 -0.13
N LEU A 144 2.83 18.63 1.19
CA LEU A 144 1.74 18.01 1.95
C LEU A 144 0.85 19.02 2.69
N ALA A 145 1.10 20.32 2.54
CA ALA A 145 0.36 21.37 3.25
C ALA A 145 -1.15 21.38 2.91
N SER A 146 -1.52 20.93 1.70
CA SER A 146 -2.91 20.86 1.23
C SER A 146 -3.69 19.62 1.68
N LEU A 147 -3.01 18.61 2.23
CA LEU A 147 -3.61 17.33 2.59
C LEU A 147 -4.02 17.30 4.08
N GLY A 148 -5.03 18.04 4.48
CA GLY A 148 -5.69 18.00 5.79
C GLY A 148 -4.77 17.88 7.04
N ASN A 149 -5.23 18.27 8.19
CA ASN A 149 -4.50 18.06 9.45
C ASN A 149 -4.99 16.77 10.14
N ALA A 150 -4.07 15.88 10.48
CA ALA A 150 -4.34 14.80 11.43
C ALA A 150 -4.70 15.39 12.81
N GLY A 151 -5.62 14.75 13.53
CA GLY A 151 -5.98 15.16 14.88
C GLY A 151 -4.79 15.11 15.86
N GLU A 152 -4.87 15.85 16.95
CA GLU A 152 -3.77 15.99 17.92
C GLU A 152 -3.36 14.66 18.57
N LEU A 153 -4.34 13.78 18.79
CA LEU A 153 -4.11 12.43 19.35
C LEU A 153 -3.37 11.52 18.35
N GLU A 154 -3.70 11.62 17.05
CA GLU A 154 -3.01 10.90 15.98
C GLU A 154 -1.57 11.39 15.82
N ARG A 155 -1.31 12.70 16.04
CA ARG A 155 0.04 13.27 16.00
C ARG A 155 0.95 12.75 17.11
N LEU A 156 0.44 12.57 18.31
CA LEU A 156 1.21 12.05 19.46
C LEU A 156 1.58 10.59 19.25
N THR A 157 0.64 9.75 18.82
CA THR A 157 0.88 8.34 18.52
C THR A 157 1.84 8.17 17.34
N LEU A 158 1.70 9.00 16.31
CA LEU A 158 2.58 9.02 15.15
C LEU A 158 4.01 9.46 15.50
N ARG A 159 4.17 10.47 16.35
CA ARG A 159 5.49 10.90 16.83
C ARG A 159 6.20 9.82 17.61
N GLN A 160 5.49 9.09 18.46
CA GLN A 160 6.05 7.94 19.18
C GLN A 160 6.49 6.84 18.20
N CYS A 161 5.60 6.41 17.31
CA CYS A 161 5.92 5.38 16.31
C CYS A 161 7.12 5.74 15.42
N ILE A 162 7.23 7.01 15.00
CA ILE A 162 8.33 7.43 14.11
C ILE A 162 9.62 7.63 14.89
N ALA A 163 9.57 8.11 16.13
CA ALA A 163 10.77 8.23 16.97
C ALA A 163 11.42 6.87 17.22
N GLU A 164 10.63 5.81 17.34
CA GLU A 164 11.11 4.43 17.50
C GLU A 164 11.66 3.84 16.19
N ILE A 165 11.13 4.20 15.03
CA ILE A 165 11.60 3.75 13.69
C ILE A 165 12.92 4.44 13.29
N THR A 166 13.23 5.61 13.85
CA THR A 166 14.38 6.45 13.42
C THR A 166 15.59 6.39 14.37
N GLN A 167 15.53 5.61 15.44
CA GLN A 167 16.67 5.26 16.29
C GLN A 167 17.48 4.11 15.70
#